data_fd09bec5e90435b8d90a3b1eb3d01098
#
_entry.id   fd09bec5e90435b8d90a3b1eb3d01098
#
_cell.length_a   1.000
_cell.length_b   1.000
_cell.length_c   1.000
_cell.angle_alpha   90.00
_cell.angle_beta   90.00
_cell.angle_gamma   90.00
#
_symmetry.space_group_name_H-M   'P 1'
#
loop_
_entity.id
_entity.type
_entity.pdbx_description
1 polymer ?
#
loop_
_entity_poly.entity_id
_entity_poly.type
_entity_poly.pdbx_seq_one_letter_code
_entity_poly.pdbx_strand_id
1 'polypeptide(L)'
;ARELWNAGIIYGFGTDSDFPPQEALRRELAALGQFFSDQETFAILTKNAALAARRDDALGTLDRGKFADILILDGDPLTDIENVFNIRIVIKTGRIVVDNR
;
A
#
# COMPACT_ATOMS: atom_id res chain seq x y z
N ALA A 1 -11.45 12.03 -9.55
CA ALA A 1 -10.23 11.22 -9.25
C ALA A 1 -9.61 10.66 -10.51
N ARG A 2 -10.41 10.04 -11.36
CA ARG A 2 -9.90 9.39 -12.57
C ARG A 2 -9.30 10.37 -13.57
N GLU A 3 -9.91 11.53 -13.73
CA GLU A 3 -9.42 12.57 -14.63
C GLU A 3 -8.03 13.07 -14.20
N LEU A 4 -7.82 13.26 -12.91
CA LEU A 4 -6.53 13.70 -12.37
C LEU A 4 -5.47 12.59 -12.55
N TRP A 5 -5.86 11.34 -12.35
CA TRP A 5 -4.96 10.21 -12.60
C TRP A 5 -4.50 10.19 -14.06
N ASN A 6 -5.43 10.33 -14.99
CA ASN A 6 -5.13 10.32 -16.42
C ASN A 6 -4.28 11.53 -16.83
N ALA A 7 -4.34 12.62 -16.09
CA ALA A 7 -3.52 13.81 -16.31
C ALA A 7 -2.11 13.69 -15.73
N GLY A 8 -1.78 12.55 -15.09
CA GLY A 8 -0.45 12.31 -14.54
C GLY A 8 -0.28 12.73 -13.08
N ILE A 9 -1.36 13.08 -12.38
CA ILE A 9 -1.30 13.40 -10.96
C ILE A 9 -1.05 12.12 -10.17
N ILE A 10 -0.08 12.16 -9.26
CA ILE A 10 0.26 11.04 -8.41
C ILE A 10 -0.57 11.11 -7.13
N TYR A 11 -1.33 10.03 -6.87
CA TYR A 11 -2.10 9.87 -5.66
C TYR A 11 -1.28 9.13 -4.61
N GLY A 12 -1.17 9.71 -3.41
CA GLY A 12 -0.68 9.02 -2.23
C GLY A 12 -1.85 8.56 -1.37
N PHE A 13 -1.57 7.62 -0.48
CA PHE A 13 -2.57 7.07 0.44
C PHE A 13 -2.48 7.75 1.80
N GLY A 14 -3.65 8.08 2.36
CA GLY A 14 -3.77 8.55 3.74
C GLY A 14 -5.23 8.49 4.15
N THR A 15 -5.51 8.02 5.37
CA THR A 15 -6.88 7.89 5.85
C THR A 15 -7.36 9.12 6.63
N ASP A 16 -6.46 9.73 7.39
CA ASP A 16 -6.78 10.84 8.30
C ASP A 16 -8.06 10.57 9.08
N SER A 17 -8.17 9.37 9.67
CA SER A 17 -9.39 8.83 10.23
C SER A 17 -9.21 8.46 11.69
N ASP A 18 -10.30 8.60 12.50
CA ASP A 18 -10.35 8.18 13.89
C ASP A 18 -10.71 6.69 14.04
N PHE A 19 -11.02 6.00 12.94
CA PHE A 19 -11.30 4.56 12.99
C PHE A 19 -10.03 3.76 13.33
N PRO A 20 -10.18 2.56 13.91
CA PRO A 20 -9.04 1.66 14.06
C PRO A 20 -8.33 1.45 12.72
N PRO A 21 -6.99 1.31 12.70
CA PRO A 21 -6.23 1.31 11.44
C PRO A 21 -6.72 0.32 10.39
N GLN A 22 -7.07 -0.90 10.80
CA GLN A 22 -7.53 -1.91 9.85
C GLN A 22 -8.89 -1.55 9.25
N GLU A 23 -9.80 -1.00 10.05
CA GLU A 23 -11.11 -0.57 9.56
C GLU A 23 -10.97 0.65 8.65
N ALA A 24 -10.12 1.60 9.01
CA ALA A 24 -9.83 2.77 8.19
C ALA A 24 -9.30 2.35 6.82
N LEU A 25 -8.37 1.41 6.79
CA LEU A 25 -7.82 0.88 5.53
C LEU A 25 -8.90 0.22 4.68
N ARG A 26 -9.77 -0.62 5.27
CA ARG A 26 -10.85 -1.27 4.52
C ARG A 26 -11.80 -0.26 3.89
N ARG A 27 -12.14 0.79 4.63
CA ARG A 27 -13.02 1.86 4.12
C ARG A 27 -12.39 2.59 2.95
N GLU A 28 -11.10 2.92 3.05
CA GLU A 28 -10.37 3.61 1.98
C GLU A 28 -10.20 2.73 0.75
N LEU A 29 -9.93 1.46 0.92
CA LEU A 29 -9.82 0.53 -0.21
C LEU A 29 -11.15 0.41 -0.96
N ALA A 30 -12.28 0.38 -0.23
CA ALA A 30 -13.60 0.35 -0.85
C ALA A 30 -13.86 1.63 -1.65
N ALA A 31 -13.49 2.78 -1.12
CA ALA A 31 -13.63 4.06 -1.81
C ALA A 31 -12.75 4.14 -3.05
N LEU A 32 -11.48 3.76 -2.94
CA LEU A 32 -10.55 3.75 -4.07
C LEU A 32 -10.99 2.78 -5.16
N GLY A 33 -11.57 1.65 -4.78
CA GLY A 33 -12.06 0.63 -5.72
C GLY A 33 -13.17 1.10 -6.64
N GLN A 34 -13.83 2.21 -6.32
CA GLN A 34 -14.84 2.81 -7.20
C GLN A 34 -14.21 3.50 -8.41
N PHE A 35 -12.93 3.89 -8.34
CA PHE A 35 -12.26 4.69 -9.35
C PHE A 35 -11.03 4.02 -9.94
N PHE A 36 -10.40 3.11 -9.21
CA PHE A 36 -9.11 2.53 -9.58
C PHE A 36 -9.18 1.00 -9.55
N SER A 37 -8.39 0.38 -10.44
CA SER A 37 -8.18 -1.08 -10.42
C SER A 37 -7.38 -1.48 -9.18
N ASP A 38 -7.32 -2.80 -8.90
CA ASP A 38 -6.52 -3.32 -7.80
C ASP A 38 -5.04 -3.00 -7.99
N GLN A 39 -4.55 -3.06 -9.20
CA GLN A 39 -3.16 -2.74 -9.53
C GLN A 39 -2.85 -1.27 -9.30
N GLU A 40 -3.75 -0.37 -9.73
CA GLU A 40 -3.62 1.06 -9.49
C GLU A 40 -3.70 1.38 -8.00
N THR A 41 -4.65 0.77 -7.29
CA THR A 41 -4.80 0.92 -5.84
C THR A 41 -3.54 0.46 -5.11
N PHE A 42 -2.97 -0.67 -5.52
CA PHE A 42 -1.73 -1.16 -4.92
C PHE A 42 -0.59 -0.15 -5.11
N ALA A 43 -0.46 0.45 -6.27
CA ALA A 43 0.53 1.48 -6.52
C ALA A 43 0.31 2.72 -5.63
N ILE A 44 -0.94 3.11 -5.43
CA ILE A 44 -1.30 4.24 -4.54
C ILE A 44 -0.86 3.94 -3.10
N LEU A 45 -1.04 2.69 -2.63
CA LEU A 45 -0.67 2.29 -1.28
C LEU A 45 0.85 2.21 -1.05
N THR A 46 1.63 1.99 -2.09
CA THR A 46 3.06 1.67 -1.97
C THR A 46 3.94 2.72 -2.65
N LYS A 47 4.25 2.53 -3.91
CA LYS A 47 5.18 3.37 -4.66
C LYS A 47 4.74 4.83 -4.69
N ASN A 48 3.48 5.08 -4.98
CA ASN A 48 2.96 6.44 -5.10
C ASN A 48 2.86 7.13 -3.74
N ALA A 49 2.57 6.39 -2.67
CA ALA A 49 2.57 6.94 -1.32
C ALA A 49 3.98 7.41 -0.93
N ALA A 50 5.00 6.63 -1.26
CA ALA A 50 6.39 7.01 -1.00
C ALA A 50 6.79 8.24 -1.81
N LEU A 51 6.40 8.32 -3.08
CA LEU A 51 6.63 9.49 -3.92
C LEU A 51 5.96 10.74 -3.34
N ALA A 52 4.69 10.63 -2.93
CA ALA A 52 3.95 11.74 -2.33
C ALA A 52 4.60 12.25 -1.04
N ALA A 53 5.18 11.34 -0.25
CA ALA A 53 5.90 11.67 0.97
C ALA A 53 7.35 12.09 0.74
N ARG A 54 7.82 12.07 -0.50
CA ARG A 54 9.22 12.34 -0.87
C ARG A 54 10.21 11.38 -0.20
N ARG A 55 9.81 10.11 -0.06
CA ARG A 55 10.61 9.05 0.56
C ARG A 55 10.82 7.86 -0.39
N ASP A 56 10.64 8.09 -1.68
CA ASP A 56 10.81 7.06 -2.71
C ASP A 56 12.26 6.58 -2.85
N ASP A 57 13.22 7.33 -2.35
CA ASP A 57 14.63 6.92 -2.26
C ASP A 57 14.85 5.80 -1.25
N ALA A 58 13.97 5.68 -0.25
CA ALA A 58 14.15 4.76 0.89
C ALA A 58 13.01 3.76 1.05
N LEU A 59 11.83 4.04 0.52
CA LEU A 59 10.59 3.30 0.78
C LEU A 59 9.77 3.10 -0.49
N GLY A 60 8.79 2.21 -0.43
CA GLY A 60 7.72 2.09 -1.42
C GLY A 60 7.89 0.97 -2.42
N THR A 61 9.11 0.52 -2.67
CA THR A 61 9.41 -0.60 -3.56
C THR A 61 10.52 -1.47 -2.98
N LEU A 62 10.67 -2.67 -3.53
CA LEU A 62 11.70 -3.62 -3.12
C LEU A 62 12.92 -3.46 -4.04
N ASP A 63 13.75 -2.47 -3.71
CA ASP A 63 14.95 -2.18 -4.47
C ASP A 63 16.19 -2.14 -3.56
N ARG A 64 17.34 -2.44 -4.15
CA ARG A 64 18.59 -2.37 -3.43
C ARG A 64 18.80 -0.95 -2.87
N GLY A 65 19.25 -0.88 -1.63
CA GLY A 65 19.54 0.39 -0.95
C GLY A 65 18.36 0.99 -0.20
N LYS A 66 17.17 0.41 -0.31
CA LYS A 66 15.99 0.84 0.45
C LYS A 66 15.86 0.08 1.76
N PHE A 67 15.09 0.64 2.69
CA PHE A 67 14.81 -0.06 3.95
C PHE A 67 14.11 -1.38 3.68
N ALA A 68 14.46 -2.40 4.46
CA ALA A 68 13.82 -3.71 4.39
C ALA A 68 12.50 -3.67 5.19
N ASP A 69 11.54 -2.93 4.69
CA ASP A 69 10.15 -2.89 5.18
C ASP A 69 9.33 -3.73 4.19
N ILE A 70 9.06 -4.99 4.56
CA ILE A 70 8.51 -5.98 3.64
C ILE A 70 7.28 -6.64 4.26
N LEU A 71 6.25 -6.74 3.45
CA LEU A 71 5.01 -7.43 3.80
C LEU A 71 4.91 -8.68 2.94
N ILE A 72 4.85 -9.84 3.60
CA ILE A 72 4.65 -11.13 2.92
C ILE A 72 3.20 -11.53 3.12
N LEU A 73 2.51 -11.75 2.02
CA LEU A 73 1.07 -12.02 1.97
C LEU A 73 0.81 -13.45 1.50
N ASP A 74 -0.34 -14.01 1.90
CA ASP A 74 -0.77 -15.33 1.45
C ASP A 74 -1.46 -15.30 0.08
N GLY A 75 -1.74 -14.13 -0.46
CA GLY A 75 -2.35 -13.96 -1.78
C GLY A 75 -1.78 -12.77 -2.53
N ASP A 76 -1.99 -12.75 -3.83
CA ASP A 76 -1.48 -11.69 -4.71
C ASP A 76 -2.40 -10.46 -4.64
N PRO A 77 -1.91 -9.32 -4.11
CA PRO A 77 -2.73 -8.11 -4.03
C PRO A 77 -3.01 -7.47 -5.39
N LEU A 78 -2.27 -7.84 -6.43
CA LEU A 78 -2.51 -7.32 -7.78
C LEU A 78 -3.70 -7.99 -8.45
N THR A 79 -4.06 -9.20 -8.05
CA THR A 79 -5.26 -9.88 -8.53
C THR A 79 -6.49 -9.58 -7.68
N ASP A 80 -6.27 -9.33 -6.37
CA ASP A 80 -7.32 -8.95 -5.44
C ASP A 80 -6.69 -8.12 -4.32
N ILE A 81 -7.04 -6.85 -4.25
CA ILE A 81 -6.45 -5.93 -3.27
C ILE A 81 -6.76 -6.33 -1.82
N GLU A 82 -7.84 -7.09 -1.59
CA GLU A 82 -8.16 -7.61 -0.25
C GLU A 82 -7.07 -8.52 0.30
N ASN A 83 -6.21 -9.06 -0.56
CA ASN A 83 -5.08 -9.88 -0.12
C ASN A 83 -4.06 -9.13 0.72
N VAL A 84 -4.10 -7.78 0.76
CA VAL A 84 -3.25 -7.00 1.68
C VAL A 84 -3.56 -7.29 3.15
N PHE A 85 -4.74 -7.84 3.45
CA PHE A 85 -5.12 -8.25 4.80
C PHE A 85 -4.70 -9.67 5.16
N ASN A 86 -4.28 -10.47 4.19
CA ASN A 86 -3.85 -11.86 4.41
C ASN A 86 -2.36 -11.89 4.74
N ILE A 87 -2.02 -11.34 5.89
CA ILE A 87 -0.65 -11.10 6.31
C ILE A 87 -0.04 -12.39 6.84
N ARG A 88 1.10 -12.80 6.26
CA ARG A 88 1.89 -13.93 6.74
C ARG A 88 3.06 -13.46 7.60
N ILE A 89 3.85 -12.52 7.10
CA ILE A 89 5.01 -12.00 7.82
C ILE A 89 5.10 -10.50 7.58
N VAL A 90 5.43 -9.74 8.63
CA VAL A 90 5.79 -8.33 8.51
C VAL A 90 7.25 -8.17 8.94
N ILE A 91 8.05 -7.61 8.05
CA ILE A 91 9.46 -7.28 8.31
C ILE A 91 9.57 -5.76 8.36
N LYS A 92 10.13 -5.26 9.46
CA LYS A 92 10.37 -3.84 9.65
C LYS A 92 11.85 -3.60 9.86
N THR A 93 12.44 -2.83 8.97
CA THR A 93 13.88 -2.50 8.99
C THR A 93 14.73 -3.77 9.15
N GLY A 94 14.40 -4.80 8.34
CA GLY A 94 15.12 -6.07 8.32
C GLY A 94 14.78 -7.05 9.44
N ARG A 95 13.82 -6.72 10.33
CA ARG A 95 13.47 -7.57 11.48
C ARG A 95 12.04 -8.06 11.36
N ILE A 96 11.82 -9.34 11.62
CA ILE A 96 10.48 -9.92 11.65
C ILE A 96 9.76 -9.40 12.90
N VAL A 97 8.69 -8.64 12.71
CA VAL A 97 7.88 -8.07 13.81
C VAL A 97 6.52 -8.74 13.93
N VAL A 98 6.03 -9.39 12.88
CA VAL A 98 4.84 -10.23 12.90
C VAL A 98 5.15 -11.50 12.12
N ASP A 99 4.82 -12.65 12.70
CA ASP A 99 5.04 -13.96 12.10
C ASP A 99 3.79 -14.82 12.31
N ASN A 100 3.04 -15.01 11.23
CA ASN A 100 1.80 -15.81 11.21
C ASN A 100 1.99 -17.17 10.53
N ARG A 101 3.23 -17.62 10.41
CA ARG A 101 3.51 -18.91 9.79
C ARG A 101 3.02 -20.09 10.63
#